data_b1bc750516c649cda277375dd347100b
#
_entry.id   b1bc750516c649cda277375dd347100b
#
_cell.length_a   1.000
_cell.length_b   1.000
_cell.length_c   1.000
_cell.angle_alpha   90.00
_cell.angle_beta   90.00
_cell.angle_gamma   90.00
#
_symmetry.space_group_name_H-M   'P 1'
#
loop_
_entity.id
_entity.type
_entity.pdbx_description
1 polymer ?
#
loop_
_entity_poly.entity_id
_entity_poly.type
_entity_poly.pdbx_seq_one_letter_code
_entity_poly.pdbx_strand_id
1 'polypeptide(L)'
;ILEGEHIPAITLNEAARQRVILHHSASKTYNIPGLPVAFAIIPNEKLRHKYEEVAATMHAPFDTLSFVALEAAFTKGEEWRQELLEYLRENKKWLDERISRIPGLSICHSEGTYLGWIDARETGLSDPAGFFMKEAGVKFNDGESFSAPGFIRVNFACPRAYLEEAFDKVEKALDNWKKQEKVY
;
A
#
# COMPACT_ATOMS: atom_id res chain seq x y z
N ILE A 1 -7.63 -4.12 -5.38
CA ILE A 1 -8.60 -4.74 -4.49
C ILE A 1 -8.28 -6.23 -4.37
N LEU A 2 -8.18 -6.74 -3.15
CA LEU A 2 -7.93 -8.15 -2.85
C LEU A 2 -9.22 -8.88 -2.46
N GLU A 3 -10.12 -8.18 -1.78
CA GLU A 3 -11.43 -8.66 -1.33
C GLU A 3 -12.52 -7.67 -1.76
N GLY A 4 -13.72 -8.14 -2.03
CA GLY A 4 -14.83 -7.29 -2.45
C GLY A 4 -14.66 -6.64 -3.83
N GLU A 5 -15.36 -5.55 -4.05
CA GLU A 5 -15.38 -4.81 -5.32
C GLU A 5 -15.03 -3.33 -5.08
N HIS A 6 -14.18 -2.78 -5.95
CA HIS A 6 -13.89 -1.35 -5.95
C HIS A 6 -15.03 -0.57 -6.62
N ILE A 7 -15.58 0.39 -5.89
CA ILE A 7 -16.62 1.30 -6.41
C ILE A 7 -16.02 2.68 -6.62
N PRO A 8 -15.67 3.06 -7.85
CA PRO A 8 -15.14 4.39 -8.14
C PRO A 8 -16.18 5.49 -7.84
N ALA A 9 -15.76 6.60 -7.23
CA ALA A 9 -16.66 7.72 -6.89
C ALA A 9 -17.45 8.25 -8.11
N ILE A 10 -16.87 8.17 -9.31
CA ILE A 10 -17.49 8.60 -10.57
C ILE A 10 -18.72 7.74 -10.95
N THR A 11 -18.88 6.55 -10.40
CA THR A 11 -19.99 5.61 -10.70
C THR A 11 -21.12 5.64 -9.68
N LEU A 12 -20.98 6.38 -8.56
CA LEU A 12 -21.96 6.38 -7.49
C LEU A 12 -23.31 6.95 -7.90
N ASN A 13 -23.32 8.14 -8.48
CA ASN A 13 -24.52 8.81 -9.00
C ASN A 13 -24.13 10.02 -9.84
N GLU A 14 -25.11 10.66 -10.51
CA GLU A 14 -24.86 11.82 -11.36
C GLU A 14 -24.31 13.03 -10.57
N ALA A 15 -24.77 13.26 -9.36
CA ALA A 15 -24.27 14.37 -8.54
C ALA A 15 -22.78 14.19 -8.18
N ALA A 16 -22.34 12.98 -7.89
CA ALA A 16 -20.92 12.67 -7.69
C ALA A 16 -20.14 12.82 -8.99
N ARG A 17 -20.67 12.27 -10.09
CA ARG A 17 -20.07 12.37 -11.42
C ARG A 17 -19.79 13.80 -11.86
N GLN A 18 -20.66 14.74 -11.50
CA GLN A 18 -20.50 16.16 -11.84
C GLN A 18 -19.49 16.92 -10.96
N ARG A 19 -18.99 16.30 -9.88
CA ARG A 19 -18.10 16.94 -8.90
C ARG A 19 -16.74 16.27 -8.77
N VAL A 20 -16.54 15.13 -9.42
CA VAL A 20 -15.35 14.31 -9.24
C VAL A 20 -14.28 14.65 -10.28
N ILE A 21 -13.03 14.67 -9.82
CA ILE A 21 -11.83 14.55 -10.66
C ILE A 21 -11.18 13.24 -10.25
N LEU A 22 -11.23 12.25 -11.12
CA LEU A 22 -10.65 10.93 -10.86
C LEU A 22 -9.26 10.86 -11.50
N HIS A 23 -8.24 10.71 -10.66
CA HIS A 23 -6.87 10.47 -11.11
C HIS A 23 -6.55 8.98 -11.10
N HIS A 24 -5.95 8.49 -12.17
CA HIS A 24 -5.53 7.10 -12.32
C HIS A 24 -4.11 6.96 -12.86
N SER A 25 -3.46 5.86 -12.49
CA SER A 25 -2.14 5.47 -13.02
C SER A 25 -1.99 3.95 -13.01
N ALA A 26 -1.24 3.41 -13.95
CA ALA A 26 -0.85 2.00 -13.98
C ALA A 26 0.29 1.66 -12.98
N SER A 27 1.00 2.67 -12.47
CA SER A 27 2.28 2.50 -11.79
C SER A 27 2.24 1.57 -10.58
N LYS A 28 1.17 1.57 -9.79
CA LYS A 28 1.05 0.71 -8.60
C LYS A 28 0.46 -0.66 -8.94
N THR A 29 -0.54 -0.69 -9.80
CA THR A 29 -1.21 -1.94 -10.19
C THR A 29 -0.28 -2.87 -10.99
N TYR A 30 0.51 -2.30 -11.89
CA TYR A 30 1.39 -3.05 -12.79
C TYR A 30 2.88 -2.98 -12.42
N ASN A 31 3.20 -2.47 -11.23
CA ASN A 31 4.56 -2.38 -10.70
C ASN A 31 5.55 -1.68 -11.64
N ILE A 32 5.13 -0.55 -12.23
CA ILE A 32 5.92 0.29 -13.14
C ILE A 32 6.09 1.74 -12.63
N PRO A 33 6.44 1.98 -11.35
CA PRO A 33 6.52 3.34 -10.82
C PRO A 33 7.68 4.17 -11.40
N GLY A 34 8.65 3.52 -12.05
CA GLY A 34 9.74 4.19 -12.77
C GLY A 34 9.33 4.79 -14.12
N LEU A 35 8.11 4.52 -14.59
CA LEU A 35 7.51 5.07 -15.80
C LEU A 35 6.32 5.95 -15.41
N PRO A 36 6.57 7.22 -15.00
CA PRO A 36 5.58 8.06 -14.36
C PRO A 36 4.58 8.61 -15.38
N VAL A 37 3.39 8.04 -15.41
CA VAL A 37 2.25 8.53 -16.18
C VAL A 37 0.97 8.40 -15.38
N ALA A 38 0.14 9.42 -15.42
CA ALA A 38 -1.19 9.43 -14.84
C ALA A 38 -2.15 10.15 -15.79
N PHE A 39 -3.43 9.86 -15.65
CA PHE A 39 -4.49 10.55 -16.40
C PHE A 39 -5.63 10.92 -15.46
N ALA A 40 -6.40 11.94 -15.87
CA ALA A 40 -7.58 12.40 -15.15
C ALA A 40 -8.85 12.12 -15.97
N ILE A 41 -9.90 11.65 -15.31
CA ILE A 41 -11.24 11.51 -15.88
C ILE A 41 -12.14 12.56 -15.21
N ILE A 42 -12.63 13.51 -15.99
CA ILE A 42 -13.42 14.64 -15.51
C ILE A 42 -14.67 14.77 -16.38
N PRO A 43 -15.82 14.18 -16.01
CA PRO A 43 -17.04 14.21 -16.81
C PRO A 43 -17.64 15.60 -16.96
N ASN A 44 -17.59 16.42 -15.89
CA ASN A 44 -18.10 17.78 -15.94
C ASN A 44 -17.21 18.66 -16.80
N GLU A 45 -17.77 19.16 -17.92
CA GLU A 45 -17.05 19.96 -18.90
C GLU A 45 -16.48 21.25 -18.31
N LYS A 46 -17.26 21.98 -17.48
CA LYS A 46 -16.80 23.22 -16.85
C LYS A 46 -15.64 22.97 -15.89
N LEU A 47 -15.70 21.88 -15.16
CA LEU A 47 -14.63 21.47 -14.25
C LEU A 47 -13.38 21.03 -15.03
N ARG A 48 -13.57 20.31 -16.14
CA ARG A 48 -12.49 19.87 -17.02
C ARG A 48 -11.76 21.03 -17.64
N HIS A 49 -12.47 22.05 -18.18
CA HIS A 49 -11.82 23.25 -18.72
C HIS A 49 -10.97 23.98 -17.68
N LYS A 50 -11.47 24.18 -16.47
CA LYS A 50 -10.68 24.79 -15.39
C LYS A 50 -9.44 23.96 -15.03
N TYR A 51 -9.58 22.66 -15.03
CA TYR A 51 -8.45 21.76 -14.79
C TYR A 51 -7.40 21.86 -15.90
N GLU A 52 -7.83 21.86 -17.15
CA GLU A 52 -6.96 21.98 -18.33
C GLU A 52 -6.22 23.32 -18.38
N GLU A 53 -6.89 24.42 -18.04
CA GLU A 53 -6.26 25.76 -17.95
C GLU A 53 -5.10 25.78 -16.94
N VAL A 54 -5.29 25.19 -15.76
CA VAL A 54 -4.23 25.11 -14.73
C VAL A 54 -3.17 24.10 -15.14
N ALA A 55 -3.57 22.92 -15.60
CA ALA A 55 -2.65 21.88 -16.02
C ALA A 55 -1.72 22.32 -17.15
N ALA A 56 -2.22 23.11 -18.10
CA ALA A 56 -1.43 23.66 -19.20
C ALA A 56 -0.24 24.51 -18.74
N THR A 57 -0.33 25.10 -17.55
CA THR A 57 0.76 25.92 -16.98
C THR A 57 1.80 25.10 -16.22
N MET A 58 1.49 23.83 -15.90
CA MET A 58 2.29 22.96 -15.03
C MET A 58 2.94 21.79 -15.77
N HIS A 59 2.85 21.75 -17.10
CA HIS A 59 3.27 20.57 -17.87
C HIS A 59 4.77 20.31 -17.79
N ALA A 60 5.12 19.18 -17.21
CA ALA A 60 6.33 18.47 -17.59
C ALA A 60 6.09 17.77 -18.95
N PRO A 61 7.08 17.70 -19.85
CA PRO A 61 6.95 16.96 -21.10
C PRO A 61 6.64 15.48 -20.79
N PHE A 62 5.69 14.92 -21.54
CA PHE A 62 5.36 13.50 -21.40
C PHE A 62 6.52 12.62 -21.87
N ASP A 63 6.84 11.63 -21.08
CA ASP A 63 7.75 10.58 -21.48
C ASP A 63 7.03 9.56 -22.37
N THR A 64 7.48 9.42 -23.61
CA THR A 64 6.91 8.52 -24.60
C THR A 64 6.91 7.05 -24.11
N LEU A 65 7.96 6.62 -23.41
CA LEU A 65 8.05 5.24 -22.89
C LEU A 65 7.00 4.99 -21.82
N SER A 66 6.71 5.97 -20.98
CA SER A 66 5.65 5.88 -19.98
C SER A 66 4.27 5.70 -20.61
N PHE A 67 3.99 6.36 -21.74
CA PHE A 67 2.75 6.17 -22.49
C PHE A 67 2.61 4.77 -23.09
N VAL A 68 3.67 4.30 -23.74
CA VAL A 68 3.71 2.94 -24.32
C VAL A 68 3.53 1.89 -23.21
N ALA A 69 4.15 2.10 -22.06
CA ALA A 69 4.00 1.21 -20.91
C ALA A 69 2.58 1.23 -20.33
N LEU A 70 1.95 2.41 -20.23
CA LEU A 70 0.57 2.56 -19.78
C LEU A 70 -0.40 1.81 -20.71
N GLU A 71 -0.26 2.01 -22.03
CA GLU A 71 -1.08 1.33 -23.03
C GLU A 71 -0.89 -0.19 -22.94
N ALA A 72 0.34 -0.67 -22.90
CA ALA A 72 0.65 -2.09 -22.78
C ALA A 72 0.08 -2.69 -21.48
N ALA A 73 0.20 -2.00 -20.36
CA ALA A 73 -0.32 -2.44 -19.08
C ALA A 73 -1.85 -2.64 -19.13
N PHE A 74 -2.58 -1.67 -19.65
CA PHE A 74 -4.04 -1.76 -19.71
C PHE A 74 -4.59 -2.65 -20.82
N THR A 75 -3.85 -2.86 -21.92
CA THR A 75 -4.33 -3.67 -23.06
C THR A 75 -3.82 -5.10 -23.03
N LYS A 76 -2.69 -5.39 -22.38
CA LYS A 76 -2.01 -6.69 -22.41
C LYS A 76 -1.63 -7.22 -21.03
N GLY A 77 -1.79 -6.44 -19.96
CA GLY A 77 -1.31 -6.79 -18.62
C GLY A 77 -2.32 -7.53 -17.74
N GLU A 78 -3.52 -7.84 -18.24
CA GLU A 78 -4.59 -8.38 -17.39
C GLU A 78 -4.28 -9.76 -16.82
N GLU A 79 -3.73 -10.67 -17.59
CA GLU A 79 -3.36 -12.01 -17.12
C GLU A 79 -2.34 -11.92 -15.99
N TRP A 80 -1.25 -11.17 -16.21
CA TRP A 80 -0.25 -10.89 -15.19
C TRP A 80 -0.85 -10.27 -13.92
N ARG A 81 -1.80 -9.33 -14.08
CA ARG A 81 -2.47 -8.69 -12.95
C ARG A 81 -3.29 -9.68 -12.13
N GLN A 82 -3.97 -10.62 -12.76
CA GLN A 82 -4.75 -11.65 -12.08
C GLN A 82 -3.85 -12.59 -11.28
N GLU A 83 -2.74 -13.05 -11.86
CA GLU A 83 -1.75 -13.88 -11.17
C GLU A 83 -1.14 -13.13 -9.96
N LEU A 84 -0.81 -11.84 -10.14
CA LEU A 84 -0.33 -11.00 -9.05
C LEU A 84 -1.36 -10.88 -7.92
N LEU A 85 -2.63 -10.66 -8.24
CA LEU A 85 -3.68 -10.54 -7.23
C LEU A 85 -3.84 -11.82 -6.41
N GLU A 86 -3.74 -12.97 -7.05
CA GLU A 86 -3.78 -14.27 -6.37
C GLU A 86 -2.60 -14.41 -5.40
N TYR A 87 -1.40 -14.13 -5.88
CA TYR A 87 -0.19 -14.13 -5.04
C TYR A 87 -0.28 -13.17 -3.85
N LEU A 88 -0.82 -11.98 -4.06
CA LEU A 88 -0.99 -10.99 -3.00
C LEU A 88 -2.06 -11.40 -1.98
N ARG A 89 -3.13 -12.06 -2.40
CA ARG A 89 -4.14 -12.63 -1.48
C ARG A 89 -3.53 -13.68 -0.56
N GLU A 90 -2.69 -14.54 -1.11
CA GLU A 90 -1.97 -15.53 -0.32
C GLU A 90 -0.98 -14.89 0.65
N ASN A 91 -0.23 -13.87 0.23
CA ASN A 91 0.66 -13.12 1.09
C ASN A 91 -0.11 -12.42 2.22
N LYS A 92 -1.23 -11.79 1.90
CA LYS A 92 -2.10 -11.15 2.89
C LYS A 92 -2.61 -12.16 3.93
N LYS A 93 -3.16 -13.27 3.48
CA LYS A 93 -3.67 -14.33 4.36
C LYS A 93 -2.58 -14.83 5.31
N TRP A 94 -1.40 -15.11 4.77
CA TRP A 94 -0.27 -15.56 5.59
C TRP A 94 0.14 -14.48 6.60
N LEU A 95 0.19 -13.21 6.18
CA LEU A 95 0.55 -12.09 7.06
C LEU A 95 -0.46 -11.95 8.21
N ASP A 96 -1.76 -11.99 7.92
CA ASP A 96 -2.83 -11.90 8.91
C ASP A 96 -2.70 -13.04 9.95
N GLU A 97 -2.51 -14.28 9.47
CA GLU A 97 -2.30 -15.43 10.33
C GLU A 97 -0.99 -15.34 11.15
N ARG A 98 0.07 -14.83 10.55
CA ARG A 98 1.37 -14.67 11.23
C ARG A 98 1.31 -13.64 12.35
N ILE A 99 0.74 -12.46 12.06
CA ILE A 99 0.59 -11.38 13.04
C ILE A 99 -0.29 -11.80 14.22
N SER A 100 -1.38 -12.52 13.97
CA SER A 100 -2.27 -12.97 15.03
C SER A 100 -1.60 -13.90 16.07
N ARG A 101 -0.45 -14.47 15.76
CA ARG A 101 0.34 -15.35 16.64
C ARG A 101 1.45 -14.61 17.40
N ILE A 102 1.75 -13.36 17.03
CA ILE A 102 2.80 -12.57 17.68
C ILE A 102 2.17 -11.69 18.78
N PRO A 103 2.42 -11.98 20.06
CA PRO A 103 1.80 -11.24 21.16
C PRO A 103 2.18 -9.75 21.13
N GLY A 104 1.19 -8.88 21.22
CA GLY A 104 1.36 -7.41 21.21
C GLY A 104 1.28 -6.80 19.82
N LEU A 105 1.12 -7.63 18.75
CA LEU A 105 0.83 -7.14 17.40
C LEU A 105 -0.59 -7.51 16.99
N SER A 106 -1.27 -6.60 16.30
CA SER A 106 -2.51 -6.88 15.60
C SER A 106 -2.51 -6.17 14.25
N ILE A 107 -3.23 -6.71 13.28
CA ILE A 107 -3.30 -6.13 11.93
C ILE A 107 -4.71 -5.64 11.62
N CYS A 108 -4.81 -4.43 11.10
CA CYS A 108 -6.10 -3.89 10.65
C CYS A 108 -6.56 -4.61 9.38
N HIS A 109 -7.83 -5.01 9.36
CA HIS A 109 -8.41 -5.60 8.16
C HIS A 109 -8.39 -4.61 6.99
N SER A 110 -7.99 -5.07 5.82
CA SER A 110 -7.93 -4.27 4.58
C SER A 110 -8.39 -5.09 3.39
N GLU A 111 -9.38 -4.60 2.66
CA GLU A 111 -9.91 -5.22 1.45
C GLU A 111 -9.08 -4.92 0.21
N GLY A 112 -8.13 -4.00 0.30
CA GLY A 112 -7.34 -3.55 -0.84
C GLY A 112 -5.93 -3.14 -0.48
N THR A 113 -5.17 -2.80 -1.48
CA THR A 113 -3.74 -2.51 -1.42
C THR A 113 -2.87 -3.73 -1.11
N TYR A 114 -1.57 -3.52 -1.07
CA TYR A 114 -0.57 -4.50 -0.63
C TYR A 114 0.19 -3.97 0.60
N LEU A 115 -0.49 -3.13 1.38
CA LEU A 115 0.05 -2.52 2.59
C LEU A 115 -0.72 -3.04 3.80
N GLY A 116 -0.03 -3.70 4.72
CA GLY A 116 -0.56 -4.09 6.01
C GLY A 116 -0.36 -2.98 7.03
N TRP A 117 -1.39 -2.67 7.79
CA TRP A 117 -1.37 -1.69 8.88
C TRP A 117 -1.42 -2.42 10.21
N ILE A 118 -0.31 -2.39 10.94
CA ILE A 118 -0.10 -3.19 12.14
C ILE A 118 -0.10 -2.28 13.36
N ASP A 119 -0.95 -2.58 14.32
CA ASP A 119 -0.95 -1.99 15.65
C ASP A 119 0.08 -2.72 16.53
N ALA A 120 1.07 -2.00 17.01
CA ALA A 120 2.12 -2.51 17.88
C ALA A 120 2.09 -1.90 19.30
N ARG A 121 1.03 -1.17 19.66
CA ARG A 121 0.93 -0.46 20.95
C ARG A 121 0.95 -1.40 22.15
N GLU A 122 0.40 -2.60 22.00
CA GLU A 122 0.39 -3.60 23.07
C GLU A 122 1.76 -4.29 23.29
N THR A 123 2.76 -4.00 22.44
CA THR A 123 4.14 -4.44 22.68
C THR A 123 4.82 -3.72 23.85
N GLY A 124 4.34 -2.52 24.22
CA GLY A 124 4.98 -1.62 25.18
C GLY A 124 6.13 -0.79 24.60
N LEU A 125 6.44 -0.95 23.31
CA LEU A 125 7.51 -0.20 22.65
C LEU A 125 7.08 1.25 22.39
N SER A 126 7.92 2.22 22.77
CA SER A 126 7.67 3.64 22.48
C SER A 126 7.87 3.99 21.01
N ASP A 127 8.78 3.30 20.31
CA ASP A 127 9.10 3.44 18.88
C ASP A 127 9.24 2.04 18.25
N PRO A 128 8.13 1.42 17.85
CA PRO A 128 8.17 0.08 17.26
C PRO A 128 8.97 0.01 15.95
N ALA A 129 8.88 1.03 15.10
CA ALA A 129 9.58 1.05 13.81
C ALA A 129 11.10 1.12 14.01
N GLY A 130 11.57 2.02 14.87
CA GLY A 130 12.99 2.12 15.24
C GLY A 130 13.49 0.87 15.94
N PHE A 131 12.70 0.29 16.85
CA PHE A 131 13.04 -0.96 17.53
C PHE A 131 13.26 -2.11 16.54
N PHE A 132 12.31 -2.36 15.64
CA PHE A 132 12.45 -3.45 14.67
C PHE A 132 13.59 -3.22 13.68
N MET A 133 13.83 -1.97 13.29
CA MET A 133 15.00 -1.65 12.47
C MET A 133 16.31 -1.99 13.18
N LYS A 134 16.43 -1.65 14.46
CA LYS A 134 17.64 -1.83 15.24
C LYS A 134 17.85 -3.29 15.66
N GLU A 135 16.83 -3.93 16.23
CA GLU A 135 16.96 -5.25 16.88
C GLU A 135 16.65 -6.43 15.93
N ALA A 136 15.82 -6.21 14.90
CA ALA A 136 15.48 -7.24 13.91
C ALA A 136 16.13 -6.99 12.53
N GLY A 137 16.65 -5.80 12.25
CA GLY A 137 17.13 -5.41 10.93
C GLY A 137 16.00 -5.31 9.90
N VAL A 138 14.75 -5.10 10.35
CA VAL A 138 13.56 -5.03 9.50
C VAL A 138 13.02 -3.60 9.51
N LYS A 139 12.97 -2.98 8.32
CA LYS A 139 12.48 -1.61 8.16
C LYS A 139 10.98 -1.60 7.82
N PHE A 140 10.18 -1.09 8.72
CA PHE A 140 8.79 -0.71 8.48
C PHE A 140 8.66 0.79 8.23
N ASN A 141 7.56 1.22 7.63
CA ASN A 141 7.18 2.62 7.68
C ASN A 141 6.57 2.91 9.07
N ASP A 142 7.05 3.97 9.70
CA ASP A 142 6.55 4.42 10.99
C ASP A 142 5.16 5.06 10.85
N GLY A 143 4.24 4.64 11.71
CA GLY A 143 2.88 5.17 11.77
C GLY A 143 2.82 6.63 12.21
N GLU A 144 3.82 7.13 12.91
CA GLU A 144 3.89 8.55 13.32
C GLU A 144 3.82 9.48 12.10
N SER A 145 4.46 9.09 10.99
CA SER A 145 4.37 9.81 9.70
C SER A 145 2.94 9.92 9.14
N PHE A 146 2.01 9.12 9.67
CA PHE A 146 0.59 9.07 9.32
C PHE A 146 -0.32 9.50 10.48
N SER A 147 0.23 10.21 11.48
CA SER A 147 -0.49 10.63 12.69
C SER A 147 -1.04 9.46 13.53
N ALA A 148 -0.39 8.31 13.47
CA ALA A 148 -0.75 7.09 14.20
C ALA A 148 0.49 6.51 14.94
N PRO A 149 0.95 7.13 16.03
CA PRO A 149 2.07 6.64 16.81
C PRO A 149 1.77 5.24 17.36
N GLY A 150 2.80 4.38 17.39
CA GLY A 150 2.68 2.98 17.82
C GLY A 150 2.18 2.02 16.75
N PHE A 151 1.85 2.52 15.55
CA PHE A 151 1.55 1.69 14.38
C PHE A 151 2.76 1.59 13.47
N ILE A 152 2.80 0.51 12.68
CA ILE A 152 3.79 0.30 11.62
C ILE A 152 3.11 -0.16 10.34
N ARG A 153 3.67 0.21 9.19
CA ARG A 153 3.16 -0.20 7.89
C ARG A 153 4.15 -1.13 7.19
N VAL A 154 3.68 -2.30 6.82
CA VAL A 154 4.42 -3.28 6.02
C VAL A 154 3.94 -3.29 4.58
N ASN A 155 4.86 -3.41 3.62
CA ASN A 155 4.54 -3.74 2.24
C ASN A 155 4.72 -5.25 2.06
N PHE A 156 3.63 -5.96 1.71
CA PHE A 156 3.66 -7.40 1.50
C PHE A 156 3.70 -7.82 0.01
N ALA A 157 3.87 -6.86 -0.91
CA ALA A 157 4.12 -7.14 -2.33
C ALA A 157 5.59 -7.47 -2.57
N CYS A 158 6.05 -8.54 -1.97
CA CYS A 158 7.39 -9.08 -2.12
C CYS A 158 7.35 -10.62 -2.11
N PRO A 159 8.44 -11.31 -2.47
CA PRO A 159 8.52 -12.76 -2.33
C PRO A 159 8.20 -13.21 -0.91
N ARG A 160 7.38 -14.26 -0.77
CA ARG A 160 6.92 -14.83 0.52
C ARG A 160 8.07 -15.06 1.48
N ALA A 161 9.18 -15.62 1.00
CA ALA A 161 10.35 -15.92 1.83
C ALA A 161 10.91 -14.70 2.56
N TYR A 162 10.81 -13.50 1.97
CA TYR A 162 11.25 -12.27 2.62
C TYR A 162 10.31 -11.85 3.77
N LEU A 163 9.00 -12.08 3.61
CA LEU A 163 8.06 -11.84 4.70
C LEU A 163 8.30 -12.83 5.86
N GLU A 164 8.51 -14.10 5.54
CA GLU A 164 8.79 -15.14 6.52
C GLU A 164 10.05 -14.81 7.32
N GLU A 165 11.15 -14.54 6.64
CA GLU A 165 12.42 -14.15 7.28
C GLU A 165 12.26 -12.89 8.15
N ALA A 166 11.56 -11.86 7.64
CA ALA A 166 11.36 -10.62 8.36
C ALA A 166 10.56 -10.83 9.65
N PHE A 167 9.46 -11.56 9.59
CA PHE A 167 8.62 -11.79 10.76
C PHE A 167 9.20 -12.80 11.77
N ASP A 168 10.04 -13.72 11.34
CA ASP A 168 10.83 -14.56 12.26
C ASP A 168 11.82 -13.71 13.08
N LYS A 169 12.46 -12.73 12.44
CA LYS A 169 13.35 -11.78 13.11
C LYS A 169 12.59 -10.85 14.06
N VAL A 170 11.41 -10.37 13.64
CA VAL A 170 10.52 -9.52 14.46
C VAL A 170 10.08 -10.26 15.73
N GLU A 171 9.60 -11.48 15.60
CA GLU A 171 9.16 -12.30 16.74
C GLU A 171 10.31 -12.56 17.72
N LYS A 172 11.47 -12.95 17.20
CA LYS A 172 12.67 -13.16 18.02
C LYS A 172 13.11 -11.90 18.77
N ALA A 173 13.04 -10.73 18.13
CA ALA A 173 13.37 -9.46 18.77
C ALA A 173 12.39 -9.13 19.90
N LEU A 174 11.09 -9.31 19.69
CA LEU A 174 10.07 -9.12 20.73
C LEU A 174 10.21 -10.09 21.89
N ASP A 175 10.53 -11.36 21.64
CA ASP A 175 10.76 -12.36 22.68
C ASP A 175 11.97 -11.99 23.55
N ASN A 176 13.04 -11.47 22.95
CA ASN A 176 14.21 -11.02 23.67
C ASN A 176 13.90 -9.77 24.52
N TRP A 177 13.15 -8.84 23.97
CA TRP A 177 12.68 -7.63 24.67
C TRP A 177 11.87 -8.00 25.92
N LYS A 178 10.85 -8.84 25.78
CA LYS A 178 10.01 -9.29 26.91
C LYS A 178 10.75 -10.06 27.99
N LYS A 179 11.83 -10.77 27.64
CA LYS A 179 12.68 -11.45 28.63
C LYS A 179 13.48 -10.46 29.44
N GLN A 180 13.94 -9.35 28.84
CA GLN A 180 14.69 -8.31 29.55
C GLN A 180 13.79 -7.54 30.52
N GLU A 181 12.56 -7.20 30.12
CA GLU A 181 11.60 -6.52 31.02
C GLU A 181 11.21 -7.33 32.27
N LYS A 182 11.22 -8.66 32.18
CA LYS A 182 10.90 -9.54 33.32
C LYS A 182 12.03 -9.70 34.33
N VAL A 183 13.21 -9.19 34.05
CA VAL A 183 14.40 -9.27 34.92
C VAL A 183 14.52 -8.05 35.84
N TYR A 184 13.71 -7.04 35.61
CA TYR A 184 13.60 -5.82 36.44
C TYR A 184 12.21 -5.73 37.09
#